data_159738d651daf12ef03dc21e53f89318
#
_entry.id   159738d651daf12ef03dc21e53f89318
#
_cell.length_a   1.000
_cell.length_b   1.000
_cell.length_c   1.000
_cell.angle_alpha   90.00
_cell.angle_beta   90.00
_cell.angle_gamma   90.00
#
_symmetry.space_group_name_H-M   'P 1'
#
loop_
_entity.id
_entity.type
_entity.pdbx_description
1 polymer ?
#
loop_
_entity_poly.entity_id
_entity_poly.type
_entity_poly.pdbx_seq_one_letter_code
_entity_poly.pdbx_strand_id
1 'polypeptide(L)' 'MDKIDYSDILDVENTEDKYMLLIKNIADKINEIVDWINNQ' A
#
# COMPACT_ATOMS: atom_id res chain seq x y z
N MET A 1 -13.19 -5.76 4.58
CA MET A 1 -11.81 -5.41 4.94
C MET A 1 -11.52 -3.97 4.58
N ASP A 2 -10.80 -3.29 5.43
CA ASP A 2 -10.39 -1.92 5.15
C ASP A 2 -9.11 -1.92 4.29
N LYS A 3 -9.00 -0.91 3.44
CA LYS A 3 -7.80 -0.72 2.63
C LYS A 3 -6.63 -0.27 3.48
N ILE A 4 -5.43 -0.55 3.00
CA ILE A 4 -4.20 -0.12 3.64
C ILE A 4 -3.77 1.21 3.04
N ASP A 5 -3.46 2.17 3.91
CA ASP A 5 -2.81 3.41 3.47
C ASP A 5 -1.31 3.16 3.52
N TYR A 6 -0.63 3.37 2.39
CA TYR A 6 0.81 3.14 2.33
C TYR A 6 1.59 4.00 3.33
N SER A 7 1.04 5.13 3.77
CA SER A 7 1.68 5.96 4.79
C SER A 7 1.77 5.29 6.15
N ASP A 8 0.93 4.26 6.41
CA ASP A 8 0.99 3.50 7.65
C ASP A 8 2.18 2.54 7.70
N ILE A 9 2.69 2.13 6.54
CA ILE A 9 3.81 1.19 6.45
C ILE A 9 5.09 1.86 5.96
N LEU A 10 5.03 3.11 5.58
CA LEU A 10 6.12 3.88 5.00
C LEU A 10 6.55 4.99 5.95
N ASP A 11 7.82 4.97 6.35
CA ASP A 11 8.41 6.10 7.06
C ASP A 11 9.04 7.04 6.02
N VAL A 12 8.31 8.10 5.66
CA VAL A 12 8.71 9.02 4.59
C VAL A 12 10.04 9.70 4.90
N GLU A 13 10.33 9.96 6.18
CA GLU A 13 11.56 10.66 6.57
C GLU A 13 12.81 9.78 6.42
N ASN A 14 12.65 8.46 6.58
CA ASN A 14 13.77 7.52 6.62
C ASN A 14 13.82 6.58 5.43
N THR A 15 12.82 6.61 4.54
CA THR A 15 12.75 5.70 3.40
C THR A 15 13.29 6.38 2.15
N GLU A 16 14.19 5.72 1.44
CA GLU A 16 14.69 6.21 0.16
C GLU A 16 13.60 6.19 -0.90
N ASP A 17 13.67 7.13 -1.85
CA ASP A 17 12.64 7.30 -2.90
C ASP A 17 12.35 6.01 -3.67
N LYS A 18 13.39 5.23 -3.96
CA LYS A 18 13.22 3.98 -4.70
C LYS A 18 12.36 2.96 -3.95
N TYR A 19 12.44 2.97 -2.62
CA TYR A 19 11.64 2.09 -1.79
C TYR A 19 10.22 2.62 -1.62
N MET A 20 10.05 3.94 -1.61
CA MET A 20 8.73 4.55 -1.55
C MET A 20 7.85 4.08 -2.71
N LEU A 21 8.39 4.10 -3.92
CA LEU A 21 7.66 3.65 -5.10
C LEU A 21 7.30 2.16 -5.02
N LEU A 22 8.25 1.36 -4.57
CA LEU A 22 8.03 -0.09 -4.41
C LEU A 22 6.94 -0.37 -3.38
N ILE A 23 7.01 0.29 -2.22
CA ILE A 23 6.02 0.13 -1.15
C ILE A 23 4.64 0.56 -1.62
N LYS A 24 4.56 1.67 -2.35
CA LYS A 24 3.30 2.14 -2.91
C LYS A 24 2.69 1.13 -3.88
N ASN A 25 3.50 0.54 -4.74
CA ASN A 25 3.05 -0.48 -5.68
C ASN A 25 2.50 -1.72 -4.95
N ILE A 26 3.19 -2.14 -3.88
CA ILE A 26 2.74 -3.28 -3.08
C ILE A 26 1.42 -2.95 -2.39
N ALA A 27 1.30 -1.78 -1.79
CA ALA A 27 0.07 -1.36 -1.13
C ALA A 27 -1.10 -1.30 -2.11
N ASP A 28 -0.86 -0.79 -3.33
CA ASP A 28 -1.88 -0.75 -4.38
C ASP A 28 -2.37 -2.16 -4.74
N LYS A 29 -1.48 -3.12 -4.83
CA LYS A 29 -1.85 -4.52 -5.12
C LYS A 29 -2.68 -5.13 -3.99
N ILE A 30 -2.31 -4.86 -2.75
CA ILE A 30 -3.07 -5.31 -1.59
C ILE A 30 -4.47 -4.69 -1.62
N ASN A 31 -4.57 -3.40 -1.94
CA ASN A 31 -5.85 -2.70 -2.02
C ASN A 31 -6.74 -3.22 -3.15
N GLU A 32 -6.16 -3.63 -4.27
CA GLU A 32 -6.91 -4.30 -5.34
C GLU A 32 -7.53 -5.61 -4.85
N ILE A 33 -6.78 -6.38 -4.07
CA ILE A 33 -7.28 -7.63 -3.49
C ILE A 33 -8.39 -7.35 -2.47
N VAL A 34 -8.22 -6.32 -1.65
CA VAL A 34 -9.25 -5.91 -0.69
C VAL A 34 -10.55 -5.51 -1.42
N ASP A 35 -10.45 -4.75 -2.52
CA ASP A 35 -11.60 -4.39 -3.33
C ASP A 35 -12.31 -5.63 -3.86
N TRP A 36 -11.55 -6.59 -4.36
CA TRP A 36 -12.11 -7.83 -4.87
C TRP A 36 -12.89 -8.59 -3.78
N ILE A 37 -12.32 -8.69 -2.57
CA ILE A 37 -12.97 -9.35 -1.45
C ILE A 37 -14.25 -8.62 -1.04
N ASN A 38 -14.20 -7.28 -0.99
CA ASN A 38 -15.35 -6.47 -0.58
C ASN A 38 -16.50 -6.50 -1.58
N ASN A 39 -16.23 -6.86 -2.83
CA ASN A 39 -17.22 -6.94 -3.90
C ASN A 39 -17.80 -8.35 -4.10
N GLN A 40 -17.44 -9.29 -3.27
CA GLN A 40 -18.02 -10.63 -3.32
C GLN A 40 -19.43 -10.69 -2.77
#